data_caa38bb0d2aa4bff97851d7979a09fce
#
_entry.id   caa38bb0d2aa4bff97851d7979a09fce
#
_cell.length_a   1.000
_cell.length_b   1.000
_cell.length_c   1.000
_cell.angle_alpha   90.00
_cell.angle_beta   90.00
_cell.angle_gamma   90.00
#
_symmetry.space_group_name_H-M   'P 1'
#
loop_
_entity.id
_entity.type
_entity.pdbx_description
1 polymer ?
#
loop_
_entity_poly.entity_id
_entity_poly.type
_entity_poly.pdbx_seq_one_letter_code
_entity_poly.pdbx_strand_id
1 'polypeptide(L)'
;MWPRGEAKGRAGRPVAVSATAGLAEGSTGTRTRGVTEFQAFMAARGAGMAPAGADATGLGAPAKGLPPEEMWRSGLATAAEIADGLAEFHGIARGRYEEIAGRPHRMADLSRRYLREMHLYPFDQDGSPAIALADPARQDAIHAVELALGARLPLCILSFEEIGLLFERAAQDAVPAGGVTVVETLEEDAAAGGSLQSIEDLARGAPVVRLIDDILERAVGMGATDVHLETGRDHLQVRLRVDGFLRRDQRLPFAMAAAVISRVKILAGLDIADRRLPQDGRANIRIGRAEADLRVAVMPTLYGETAVLRILLRDQRLLELGRIGMNERDRRAFEALLAEPHGVVVVTGPTGSGKTTTLATAVSMLNDPGRKIVTIEDPVEYQIAGIHQTQIKPSIGLTFASALRAFLRHDPDVIMVGEMRDRETAGIGIQAALTGHLVLTTLHTNTASDAVVRLIDMGVEPYLLGAALRGIVGQRLVRRLCERCKAPDPDMHETAAALAGRRGIRLPDAARFHRPVGCEACGQSGYRGRIGIFEVLPVDDALRSVIRRDPDPDIIAEEARARGMTSMLEDGLIKCASGLTSMDEVLRATG
;
A
#
# COMPACT_ATOMS: atom_id res chain seq x y z
N MET A 1 34.06 13.13 -57.75
CA MET A 1 33.73 13.67 -59.10
C MET A 1 32.34 14.28 -59.02
N TRP A 2 32.28 15.58 -58.96
CA TRP A 2 31.06 16.39 -59.09
C TRP A 2 30.67 16.46 -60.56
N PRO A 3 29.39 16.82 -60.93
CA PRO A 3 29.11 18.25 -61.07
C PRO A 3 27.72 18.75 -60.60
N ARG A 4 27.73 20.04 -60.42
CA ARG A 4 26.63 20.98 -60.12
C ARG A 4 25.66 21.11 -61.31
N GLY A 5 24.39 21.50 -60.99
CA GLY A 5 23.43 22.03 -61.98
C GLY A 5 22.48 22.99 -61.28
N GLU A 6 22.63 24.29 -61.58
CA GLU A 6 21.74 25.40 -61.22
C GLU A 6 20.50 25.44 -62.08
N ALA A 7 19.37 25.98 -61.51
CA ALA A 7 18.40 26.83 -62.23
C ALA A 7 17.40 27.49 -61.24
N LYS A 8 17.54 28.72 -61.02
CA LYS A 8 16.74 29.95 -61.23
C LYS A 8 15.21 29.77 -61.32
N GLY A 9 14.45 30.28 -60.30
CA GLY A 9 13.81 31.59 -60.35
C GLY A 9 12.33 31.61 -60.64
N ARG A 10 11.54 32.14 -59.74
CA ARG A 10 10.61 33.27 -59.98
C ARG A 10 9.80 33.63 -58.72
N ALA A 11 9.88 34.87 -58.35
CA ALA A 11 9.13 35.54 -57.32
C ALA A 11 7.66 35.72 -57.71
N GLY A 12 6.73 35.49 -56.80
CA GLY A 12 5.34 35.91 -56.85
C GLY A 12 5.00 36.72 -55.60
N ARG A 13 4.57 37.96 -55.80
CA ARG A 13 4.20 38.97 -54.78
C ARG A 13 3.02 38.49 -53.90
N PRO A 14 2.96 38.91 -52.62
CA PRO A 14 1.85 38.60 -51.75
C PRO A 14 0.65 39.56 -52.01
N VAL A 15 -0.58 38.98 -52.00
CA VAL A 15 -1.83 39.71 -51.90
C VAL A 15 -2.17 39.92 -50.45
N ALA A 16 -2.36 41.14 -50.05
CA ALA A 16 -2.80 41.56 -48.74
C ALA A 16 -4.27 41.15 -48.50
N VAL A 17 -4.56 40.48 -47.38
CA VAL A 17 -5.89 40.38 -46.79
C VAL A 17 -5.83 40.87 -45.35
N SER A 18 -6.76 41.75 -45.06
CA SER A 18 -6.90 42.63 -43.90
C SER A 18 -6.92 41.98 -42.52
N ALA A 19 -6.50 42.78 -41.61
CA ALA A 19 -6.40 42.65 -40.16
C ALA A 19 -7.63 42.06 -39.43
N THR A 20 -7.36 41.10 -38.56
CA THR A 20 -8.10 40.96 -37.32
C THR A 20 -7.12 40.71 -36.19
N ALA A 21 -7.15 41.58 -35.18
CA ALA A 21 -6.56 41.61 -33.85
C ALA A 21 -5.10 41.13 -33.72
N GLY A 22 -4.18 42.08 -33.68
CA GLY A 22 -2.76 41.89 -33.55
C GLY A 22 -2.35 41.28 -32.21
N LEU A 23 -1.57 40.23 -32.29
CA LEU A 23 -0.58 39.89 -31.25
C LEU A 23 0.63 40.79 -31.51
N ALA A 24 0.92 41.67 -30.54
CA ALA A 24 2.02 42.64 -30.65
C ALA A 24 3.35 41.88 -30.73
N GLU A 25 4.19 42.22 -31.73
CA GLU A 25 5.60 41.91 -31.76
C GLU A 25 6.25 42.55 -30.52
N GLY A 26 6.66 41.69 -29.54
CA GLY A 26 7.29 42.15 -28.31
C GLY A 26 8.64 42.82 -28.56
N SER A 27 8.71 44.10 -28.26
CA SER A 27 9.93 44.92 -28.23
C SER A 27 10.93 44.34 -27.23
N THR A 28 12.17 44.27 -27.66
CA THR A 28 13.39 43.99 -26.86
C THR A 28 13.41 44.80 -25.55
N GLY A 29 13.45 44.11 -24.41
CA GLY A 29 13.85 44.72 -23.14
C GLY A 29 12.81 44.78 -22.04
N THR A 30 12.04 43.71 -21.80
CA THR A 30 11.15 43.64 -20.63
C THR A 30 11.94 43.13 -19.41
N ARG A 31 12.30 44.04 -18.49
CA ARG A 31 12.71 43.65 -17.12
C ARG A 31 11.61 42.78 -16.52
N THR A 32 11.94 41.55 -16.09
CA THR A 32 11.04 40.67 -15.32
C THR A 32 10.64 41.40 -14.06
N ARG A 33 9.35 41.82 -14.00
CA ARG A 33 8.76 42.36 -12.78
C ARG A 33 8.62 41.19 -11.78
N GLY A 34 9.06 41.44 -10.53
CA GLY A 34 9.23 40.39 -9.53
C GLY A 34 7.89 39.90 -8.96
N VAL A 35 7.93 38.72 -8.31
CA VAL A 35 6.80 38.08 -7.61
C VAL A 35 6.11 39.01 -6.60
N THR A 36 6.90 39.82 -5.88
CA THR A 36 6.40 40.80 -4.89
C THR A 36 5.63 41.94 -5.56
N GLU A 37 6.05 42.37 -6.75
CA GLU A 37 5.38 43.41 -7.53
C GLU A 37 4.05 42.92 -8.10
N PHE A 38 4.01 41.66 -8.53
CA PHE A 38 2.77 41.03 -8.99
C PHE A 38 1.76 40.87 -7.87
N GLN A 39 2.21 40.43 -6.68
CA GLN A 39 1.32 40.31 -5.51
C GLN A 39 0.72 41.67 -5.10
N ALA A 40 1.52 42.72 -5.12
CA ALA A 40 1.05 44.09 -4.87
C ALA A 40 0.04 44.57 -5.93
N PHE A 41 0.28 44.20 -7.20
CA PHE A 41 -0.63 44.51 -8.29
C PHE A 41 -2.00 43.80 -8.11
N MET A 42 -1.99 42.51 -7.75
CA MET A 42 -3.22 41.75 -7.49
C MET A 42 -4.00 42.29 -6.28
N ALA A 43 -3.31 42.70 -5.23
CA ALA A 43 -3.93 43.32 -4.06
C ALA A 43 -4.61 44.67 -4.41
N ALA A 44 -3.99 45.47 -5.28
CA ALA A 44 -4.56 46.73 -5.76
C ALA A 44 -5.80 46.54 -6.66
N ARG A 45 -5.97 45.40 -7.31
CA ARG A 45 -7.15 45.04 -8.12
C ARG A 45 -8.38 44.63 -7.28
N GLY A 46 -8.27 44.53 -5.95
CA GLY A 46 -9.39 44.15 -5.10
C GLY A 46 -9.69 42.63 -5.07
N ALA A 47 -8.77 41.80 -5.51
CA ALA A 47 -8.83 40.36 -5.33
C ALA A 47 -8.55 40.02 -3.86
N GLY A 48 -9.52 40.20 -2.95
CA GLY A 48 -9.63 39.74 -1.56
C GLY A 48 -8.38 39.56 -0.66
N MET A 49 -7.23 40.02 -1.11
CA MET A 49 -5.94 39.81 -0.48
C MET A 49 -5.63 40.93 0.52
N ALA A 50 -5.60 40.59 1.80
CA ALA A 50 -4.96 41.43 2.81
C ALA A 50 -3.44 41.55 2.49
N PRO A 51 -2.82 42.74 2.59
CA PRO A 51 -1.38 42.86 2.40
C PRO A 51 -0.66 41.96 3.40
N ALA A 52 0.19 41.07 2.91
CA ALA A 52 1.04 40.23 3.76
C ALA A 52 1.97 41.11 4.57
N GLY A 53 1.76 41.18 5.92
CA GLY A 53 2.69 41.81 6.84
C GLY A 53 2.18 43.02 7.59
N ALA A 54 1.13 42.84 8.40
CA ALA A 54 0.85 43.72 9.56
C ALA A 54 0.96 42.90 10.85
N ASP A 55 2.18 42.43 11.16
CA ASP A 55 2.50 42.01 12.52
C ASP A 55 2.96 43.24 13.31
N ALA A 56 2.28 43.47 14.45
CA ALA A 56 2.48 44.58 15.37
C ALA A 56 3.77 44.47 16.21
N THR A 57 4.85 43.92 15.65
CA THR A 57 6.18 43.90 16.29
C THR A 57 7.23 44.26 15.25
N GLY A 58 7.60 45.50 15.22
CA GLY A 58 8.51 46.13 14.27
C GLY A 58 9.95 45.64 14.30
N LEU A 59 10.23 44.48 13.65
CA LEU A 59 11.54 43.99 13.21
C LEU A 59 11.31 42.87 12.21
N GLY A 60 10.91 43.17 10.97
CA GLY A 60 10.67 42.19 9.94
C GLY A 60 11.47 42.45 8.68
N ALA A 61 12.28 41.49 8.23
CA ALA A 61 12.80 41.42 6.88
C ALA A 61 11.65 41.46 5.86
N PRO A 62 11.87 41.98 4.60
CA PRO A 62 10.81 42.05 3.59
C PRO A 62 10.27 40.64 3.29
N ALA A 63 8.95 40.45 3.53
CA ALA A 63 8.28 39.20 3.21
C ALA A 63 8.46 38.90 1.72
N LYS A 64 9.05 37.75 1.38
CA LYS A 64 9.12 37.25 0.01
C LYS A 64 7.68 37.05 -0.48
N GLY A 65 7.30 37.71 -1.60
CA GLY A 65 6.00 37.53 -2.20
C GLY A 65 5.76 36.06 -2.57
N LEU A 66 4.48 35.61 -2.49
CA LEU A 66 4.09 34.26 -2.88
C LEU A 66 4.06 34.12 -4.41
N PRO A 67 4.66 33.06 -4.99
CA PRO A 67 4.54 32.75 -6.40
C PRO A 67 3.07 32.58 -6.86
N PRO A 68 2.74 32.86 -8.13
CA PRO A 68 1.37 32.70 -8.65
C PRO A 68 0.74 31.34 -8.39
N GLU A 69 1.53 30.26 -8.50
CA GLU A 69 1.09 28.88 -8.23
C GLU A 69 0.73 28.66 -6.75
N GLU A 70 1.52 29.22 -5.83
CA GLU A 70 1.24 29.14 -4.40
C GLU A 70 0.03 30.00 -4.00
N MET A 71 -0.20 31.14 -4.67
CA MET A 71 -1.39 31.97 -4.48
C MET A 71 -2.66 31.20 -4.86
N TRP A 72 -2.62 30.45 -5.95
CA TRP A 72 -3.71 29.57 -6.38
C TRP A 72 -3.93 28.41 -5.38
N ARG A 73 -2.85 27.66 -5.06
CA ARG A 73 -2.95 26.49 -4.16
C ARG A 73 -3.40 26.84 -2.75
N SER A 74 -3.09 28.03 -2.28
CA SER A 74 -3.52 28.52 -0.97
C SER A 74 -4.93 29.11 -0.96
N GLY A 75 -5.58 29.22 -2.11
CA GLY A 75 -6.93 29.78 -2.25
C GLY A 75 -7.01 31.29 -2.07
N LEU A 76 -5.89 32.00 -2.17
CA LEU A 76 -5.83 33.46 -2.07
C LEU A 76 -6.45 34.17 -3.29
N ALA A 77 -6.40 33.54 -4.46
CA ALA A 77 -7.07 33.97 -5.67
C ALA A 77 -7.42 32.75 -6.54
N THR A 78 -8.45 32.85 -7.36
CA THR A 78 -8.81 31.79 -8.31
C THR A 78 -7.78 31.69 -9.44
N ALA A 79 -7.69 30.52 -10.08
CA ALA A 79 -6.79 30.31 -11.23
C ALA A 79 -7.06 31.31 -12.37
N ALA A 80 -8.34 31.66 -12.59
CA ALA A 80 -8.75 32.63 -13.61
C ALA A 80 -8.30 34.07 -13.26
N GLU A 81 -8.52 34.51 -12.01
CA GLU A 81 -8.10 35.85 -11.54
C GLU A 81 -6.59 36.02 -11.62
N ILE A 82 -5.80 34.98 -11.31
CA ILE A 82 -4.35 34.98 -11.43
C ILE A 82 -3.94 35.08 -12.91
N ALA A 83 -4.56 34.32 -13.80
CA ALA A 83 -4.25 34.35 -15.23
C ALA A 83 -4.57 35.71 -15.86
N ASP A 84 -5.71 36.30 -15.52
CA ASP A 84 -6.11 37.62 -15.97
C ASP A 84 -5.17 38.71 -15.43
N GLY A 85 -4.76 38.59 -14.16
CA GLY A 85 -3.78 39.47 -13.54
C GLY A 85 -2.39 39.38 -14.19
N LEU A 86 -1.92 38.18 -14.47
CA LEU A 86 -0.62 37.95 -15.13
C LEU A 86 -0.64 38.47 -16.57
N ALA A 87 -1.73 38.29 -17.30
CA ALA A 87 -1.89 38.80 -18.65
C ALA A 87 -1.77 40.33 -18.69
N GLU A 88 -2.47 41.02 -17.79
CA GLU A 88 -2.40 42.47 -17.67
C GLU A 88 -1.04 42.97 -17.15
N PHE A 89 -0.51 42.33 -16.13
CA PHE A 89 0.77 42.72 -15.49
C PHE A 89 1.97 42.60 -16.43
N HIS A 90 2.02 41.54 -17.24
CA HIS A 90 3.10 41.28 -18.20
C HIS A 90 2.81 41.80 -19.60
N GLY A 91 1.57 42.25 -19.91
CA GLY A 91 1.17 42.68 -21.23
C GLY A 91 1.13 41.55 -22.26
N ILE A 92 0.86 40.30 -21.82
CA ILE A 92 0.77 39.12 -22.68
C ILE A 92 -0.72 38.80 -22.93
N ALA A 93 -1.04 38.35 -24.14
CA ALA A 93 -2.42 38.03 -24.50
C ALA A 93 -3.00 36.93 -23.59
N ARG A 94 -4.25 37.12 -23.13
CA ARG A 94 -5.02 36.10 -22.42
C ARG A 94 -5.64 35.14 -23.44
N GLY A 95 -5.24 33.87 -23.44
CA GLY A 95 -5.86 32.83 -24.25
C GLY A 95 -7.05 32.20 -23.54
N ARG A 96 -7.83 31.39 -24.26
CA ARG A 96 -8.92 30.58 -23.72
C ARG A 96 -8.73 29.11 -24.06
N TYR A 97 -9.14 28.24 -23.17
CA TYR A 97 -9.06 26.79 -23.37
C TYR A 97 -9.66 26.36 -24.74
N GLU A 98 -10.85 26.86 -25.08
CA GLU A 98 -11.58 26.47 -26.29
C GLU A 98 -10.83 26.85 -27.59
N GLU A 99 -10.02 27.90 -27.55
CA GLU A 99 -9.26 28.39 -28.71
C GLU A 99 -8.02 27.51 -29.01
N ILE A 100 -7.53 26.80 -28.01
CA ILE A 100 -6.28 25.99 -28.07
C ILE A 100 -6.59 24.50 -28.10
N ALA A 101 -7.63 24.04 -27.41
CA ALA A 101 -7.96 22.63 -27.21
C ALA A 101 -8.20 21.83 -28.53
N GLY A 102 -8.55 22.52 -29.64
CA GLY A 102 -8.71 21.90 -30.95
C GLY A 102 -7.49 21.99 -31.86
N ARG A 103 -6.40 22.61 -31.41
CA ARG A 103 -5.18 22.81 -32.22
C ARG A 103 -4.17 21.68 -31.99
N PRO A 104 -3.40 21.30 -33.03
CA PRO A 104 -2.33 20.27 -32.85
C PRO A 104 -1.30 20.74 -31.83
N HIS A 105 -0.94 19.85 -30.91
CA HIS A 105 0.14 20.12 -29.96
C HIS A 105 1.53 19.88 -30.59
N ARG A 106 2.54 20.61 -30.13
CA ARG A 106 3.95 20.49 -30.56
C ARG A 106 4.82 19.91 -29.42
N MET A 107 4.43 18.70 -28.93
CA MET A 107 5.11 18.05 -27.81
C MET A 107 5.92 16.81 -28.22
N ALA A 108 6.04 16.50 -29.52
CA ALA A 108 6.68 15.25 -29.97
C ALA A 108 8.14 15.12 -29.50
N ASP A 109 8.89 16.23 -29.52
CA ASP A 109 10.32 16.26 -29.18
C ASP A 109 10.59 16.91 -27.80
N LEU A 110 9.54 17.05 -26.97
CA LEU A 110 9.63 17.74 -25.68
C LEU A 110 9.15 16.83 -24.55
N SER A 111 9.79 16.91 -23.40
CA SER A 111 9.35 16.19 -22.18
C SER A 111 7.98 16.71 -21.73
N ARG A 112 6.93 15.91 -21.94
CA ARG A 112 5.55 16.24 -21.51
C ARG A 112 5.46 16.51 -20.02
N ARG A 113 6.32 15.87 -19.23
CA ARG A 113 6.40 16.06 -17.78
C ARG A 113 6.94 17.44 -17.44
N TYR A 114 8.09 17.82 -18.05
CA TYR A 114 8.68 19.13 -17.85
C TYR A 114 7.70 20.24 -18.22
N LEU A 115 7.01 20.08 -19.35
CA LEU A 115 5.99 21.02 -19.80
C LEU A 115 4.83 21.13 -18.78
N ARG A 116 4.37 20.00 -18.22
CA ARG A 116 3.31 19.97 -17.21
C ARG A 116 3.74 20.60 -15.89
N GLU A 117 4.93 20.30 -15.39
CA GLU A 117 5.48 20.89 -14.15
C GLU A 117 5.76 22.40 -14.30
N MET A 118 6.16 22.84 -15.48
CA MET A 118 6.38 24.25 -15.79
C MET A 118 5.11 24.96 -16.23
N HIS A 119 3.99 24.26 -16.35
CA HIS A 119 2.71 24.78 -16.88
C HIS A 119 2.87 25.46 -18.24
N LEU A 120 3.57 24.79 -19.18
CA LEU A 120 3.81 25.22 -20.55
C LEU A 120 3.14 24.24 -21.50
N TYR A 121 2.34 24.72 -22.46
CA TYR A 121 1.69 23.89 -23.47
C TYR A 121 2.02 24.40 -24.88
N PRO A 122 3.01 23.80 -25.57
CA PRO A 122 3.33 24.12 -26.95
C PRO A 122 2.27 23.61 -27.91
N PHE A 123 1.76 24.48 -28.79
CA PHE A 123 0.73 24.16 -29.75
C PHE A 123 1.01 24.83 -31.12
N ASP A 124 0.27 24.41 -32.13
CA ASP A 124 0.35 24.98 -33.48
C ASP A 124 -0.66 26.09 -33.62
N GLN A 125 -0.20 27.29 -33.92
CA GLN A 125 -1.06 28.44 -34.24
C GLN A 125 -0.90 28.76 -35.71
N ASP A 126 -1.86 28.28 -36.53
CA ASP A 126 -1.93 28.55 -37.96
C ASP A 126 -0.65 28.19 -38.76
N GLY A 127 -0.03 27.03 -38.39
CA GLY A 127 1.18 26.50 -39.01
C GLY A 127 2.48 27.00 -38.36
N SER A 128 2.41 27.82 -37.32
CA SER A 128 3.56 28.30 -36.55
C SER A 128 3.48 27.86 -35.08
N PRO A 129 4.59 27.46 -34.45
CA PRO A 129 4.58 27.06 -33.05
C PRO A 129 4.34 28.27 -32.12
N ALA A 130 3.54 28.06 -31.06
CA ALA A 130 3.23 29.01 -29.99
C ALA A 130 3.23 28.30 -28.63
N ILE A 131 3.31 29.05 -27.53
CA ILE A 131 3.27 28.50 -26.18
C ILE A 131 2.11 29.14 -25.40
N ALA A 132 1.24 28.28 -24.85
CA ALA A 132 0.34 28.66 -23.77
C ALA A 132 1.04 28.37 -22.42
N LEU A 133 0.96 29.31 -21.47
CA LEU A 133 1.66 29.21 -20.19
C LEU A 133 0.86 29.83 -19.05
N ALA A 134 1.08 29.33 -17.82
CA ALA A 134 0.41 29.85 -16.63
C ALA A 134 1.25 30.89 -15.85
N ASP A 135 2.58 30.85 -15.99
CA ASP A 135 3.47 31.76 -15.28
C ASP A 135 4.59 32.25 -16.22
N PRO A 136 4.50 33.50 -16.71
CA PRO A 136 5.51 34.07 -17.59
C PRO A 136 6.83 34.43 -16.89
N ALA A 137 6.91 34.36 -15.56
CA ALA A 137 8.15 34.57 -14.82
C ALA A 137 9.17 33.42 -15.00
N ARG A 138 8.72 32.24 -15.47
CA ARG A 138 9.57 31.06 -15.73
C ARG A 138 10.33 31.17 -17.06
N GLN A 139 11.10 32.22 -17.22
CA GLN A 139 11.83 32.54 -18.44
C GLN A 139 12.78 31.42 -18.91
N ASP A 140 13.45 30.74 -17.96
CA ASP A 140 14.37 29.65 -18.29
C ASP A 140 13.62 28.46 -18.93
N ALA A 141 12.41 28.18 -18.47
CA ALA A 141 11.59 27.11 -19.03
C ALA A 141 11.02 27.47 -20.42
N ILE A 142 10.62 28.73 -20.61
CA ILE A 142 10.19 29.25 -21.92
C ILE A 142 11.35 29.15 -22.91
N HIS A 143 12.54 29.63 -22.52
CA HIS A 143 13.72 29.60 -23.38
C HIS A 143 14.18 28.17 -23.73
N ALA A 144 14.03 27.21 -22.80
CA ALA A 144 14.32 25.80 -23.08
C ALA A 144 13.39 25.24 -24.17
N VAL A 145 12.10 25.58 -24.15
CA VAL A 145 11.13 25.17 -25.19
C VAL A 145 11.42 25.87 -26.52
N GLU A 146 11.74 27.18 -26.52
CA GLU A 146 12.14 27.92 -27.71
C GLU A 146 13.40 27.33 -28.38
N LEU A 147 14.39 26.95 -27.57
CA LEU A 147 15.60 26.31 -28.05
C LEU A 147 15.32 24.94 -28.71
N ALA A 148 14.48 24.14 -28.08
CA ALA A 148 14.12 22.83 -28.59
C ALA A 148 13.29 22.89 -29.89
N LEU A 149 12.42 23.91 -30.03
CA LEU A 149 11.63 24.13 -31.23
C LEU A 149 12.32 25.01 -32.30
N GLY A 150 13.53 25.52 -31.99
CA GLY A 150 14.38 26.27 -32.92
C GLY A 150 13.83 27.65 -33.31
N ALA A 151 12.90 28.23 -32.56
CA ALA A 151 12.29 29.53 -32.88
C ALA A 151 11.86 30.26 -31.59
N ARG A 152 11.82 31.60 -31.65
CA ARG A 152 11.11 32.42 -30.66
C ARG A 152 9.62 32.26 -30.84
N LEU A 153 8.90 32.03 -29.75
CA LEU A 153 7.51 31.61 -29.79
C LEU A 153 6.56 32.71 -29.28
N PRO A 154 5.45 32.98 -29.93
CA PRO A 154 4.38 33.78 -29.36
C PRO A 154 3.86 33.14 -28.07
N LEU A 155 3.62 33.98 -27.05
CA LEU A 155 3.15 33.55 -25.74
C LEU A 155 1.69 33.97 -25.55
N CYS A 156 0.91 33.08 -24.92
CA CYS A 156 -0.42 33.44 -24.42
C CYS A 156 -0.59 32.84 -22.99
N ILE A 157 -1.31 33.58 -22.13
CA ILE A 157 -1.53 33.15 -20.75
C ILE A 157 -2.86 32.39 -20.66
N LEU A 158 -2.79 31.20 -20.07
CA LEU A 158 -3.91 30.41 -19.61
C LEU A 158 -3.85 30.23 -18.08
N SER A 159 -4.97 29.87 -17.46
CA SER A 159 -4.95 29.50 -16.05
C SER A 159 -4.25 28.14 -15.83
N PHE A 160 -3.81 27.88 -14.61
CA PHE A 160 -3.24 26.58 -14.23
C PHE A 160 -4.19 25.42 -14.52
N GLU A 161 -5.48 25.62 -14.30
CA GLU A 161 -6.54 24.63 -14.58
C GLU A 161 -6.73 24.38 -16.08
N GLU A 162 -6.79 25.46 -16.89
CA GLU A 162 -6.94 25.35 -18.34
C GLU A 162 -5.76 24.60 -18.99
N ILE A 163 -4.54 24.83 -18.53
CA ILE A 163 -3.36 24.09 -19.01
C ILE A 163 -3.45 22.61 -18.60
N GLY A 164 -3.89 22.31 -17.38
CA GLY A 164 -4.16 20.93 -16.94
C GLY A 164 -5.14 20.20 -17.87
N LEU A 165 -6.27 20.84 -18.20
CA LEU A 165 -7.27 20.30 -19.11
C LEU A 165 -6.75 20.07 -20.54
N LEU A 166 -5.86 20.94 -21.05
CA LEU A 166 -5.21 20.75 -22.35
C LEU A 166 -4.35 19.49 -22.37
N PHE A 167 -3.59 19.22 -21.30
CA PHE A 167 -2.80 17.99 -21.18
C PHE A 167 -3.66 16.73 -21.06
N GLU A 168 -4.80 16.81 -20.35
CA GLU A 168 -5.73 15.69 -20.26
C GLU A 168 -6.35 15.35 -21.62
N ARG A 169 -6.76 16.37 -22.37
CA ARG A 169 -7.30 16.19 -23.73
C ARG A 169 -6.24 15.63 -24.68
N ALA A 170 -5.03 16.17 -24.68
CA ALA A 170 -3.94 15.67 -25.52
C ALA A 170 -3.54 14.21 -25.19
N ALA A 171 -3.82 13.76 -23.97
CA ALA A 171 -3.66 12.35 -23.57
C ALA A 171 -4.81 11.47 -24.11
N GLN A 172 -6.03 12.00 -24.23
CA GLN A 172 -7.18 11.28 -24.80
C GLN A 172 -7.09 11.17 -26.33
N ASP A 173 -6.64 12.23 -27.02
CA ASP A 173 -6.47 12.25 -28.47
C ASP A 173 -5.31 11.34 -28.95
N ALA A 174 -4.40 10.96 -28.05
CA ALA A 174 -3.28 10.05 -28.31
C ALA A 174 -3.63 8.55 -28.21
N VAL A 175 -4.90 8.18 -28.00
CA VAL A 175 -5.35 6.77 -27.96
C VAL A 175 -5.87 6.38 -29.35
N PRO A 176 -5.11 5.63 -30.18
CA PRO A 176 -5.67 4.97 -31.34
C PRO A 176 -6.64 3.88 -30.88
N ALA A 177 -7.81 3.80 -31.47
CA ALA A 177 -8.74 2.67 -31.33
C ALA A 177 -8.09 1.41 -31.91
N GLY A 178 -7.37 0.65 -31.08
CA GLY A 178 -6.67 -0.58 -31.47
C GLY A 178 -5.49 -0.79 -30.54
N GLY A 179 -5.68 -1.66 -29.53
CA GLY A 179 -4.60 -2.04 -28.64
C GLY A 179 -3.45 -2.68 -29.38
N VAL A 180 -2.36 -2.00 -29.48
CA VAL A 180 -0.96 -2.44 -29.65
C VAL A 180 -0.14 -1.18 -29.91
N THR A 181 0.81 -0.82 -29.05
CA THR A 181 2.02 -0.10 -29.47
C THR A 181 2.83 0.48 -28.29
N VAL A 182 2.41 0.19 -27.02
CA VAL A 182 3.20 0.62 -25.85
C VAL A 182 4.49 -0.19 -25.70
N VAL A 183 4.51 -1.41 -26.25
CA VAL A 183 5.66 -2.32 -26.13
C VAL A 183 6.77 -1.95 -27.13
N GLU A 184 6.43 -1.53 -28.35
CA GLU A 184 7.43 -1.18 -29.36
C GLU A 184 8.22 0.10 -29.02
N THR A 185 7.54 1.14 -28.49
CA THR A 185 8.22 2.38 -28.08
C THR A 185 9.10 2.20 -26.81
N LEU A 186 8.74 1.26 -25.95
CA LEU A 186 9.54 0.96 -24.74
C LEU A 186 10.74 0.07 -25.07
N GLU A 187 10.66 -0.77 -26.11
CA GLU A 187 11.77 -1.61 -26.57
C GLU A 187 12.86 -0.79 -27.28
N GLU A 188 12.50 0.22 -28.05
CA GLU A 188 13.46 1.11 -28.71
C GLU A 188 14.26 1.97 -27.73
N ASP A 189 13.62 2.55 -26.69
CA ASP A 189 14.30 3.36 -25.67
C ASP A 189 15.17 2.52 -24.72
N ALA A 190 14.78 1.29 -24.44
CA ALA A 190 15.56 0.41 -23.57
C ALA A 190 16.78 -0.21 -24.28
N ALA A 191 16.70 -0.45 -25.59
CA ALA A 191 17.81 -0.91 -26.41
C ALA A 191 18.93 0.13 -26.58
N ALA A 192 18.61 1.42 -26.40
CA ALA A 192 19.55 2.54 -26.48
C ALA A 192 20.42 2.76 -25.23
N GLY A 193 20.42 1.86 -24.22
CA GLY A 193 21.24 1.98 -23.02
C GLY A 193 20.89 3.20 -22.18
N GLY A 194 19.60 3.37 -21.88
CA GLY A 194 19.00 4.56 -21.32
C GLY A 194 19.69 5.08 -20.05
N SER A 195 19.94 6.37 -20.02
CA SER A 195 20.44 7.08 -18.84
C SER A 195 19.44 6.91 -17.67
N LEU A 196 19.91 7.09 -16.42
CA LEU A 196 19.05 7.10 -15.22
C LEU A 196 17.82 8.00 -15.39
N GLN A 197 17.97 9.13 -16.08
CA GLN A 197 16.89 10.06 -16.41
C GLN A 197 15.81 9.45 -17.31
N SER A 198 16.19 8.70 -18.35
CA SER A 198 15.22 8.08 -19.25
C SER A 198 14.38 6.98 -18.55
N ILE A 199 15.00 6.23 -17.65
CA ILE A 199 14.29 5.20 -16.86
C ILE A 199 13.36 5.84 -15.82
N GLU A 200 13.76 6.94 -15.23
CA GLU A 200 12.92 7.69 -14.30
C GLU A 200 11.70 8.31 -15.01
N ASP A 201 11.89 8.84 -16.20
CA ASP A 201 10.81 9.39 -17.03
C ASP A 201 9.84 8.28 -17.49
N LEU A 202 10.35 7.13 -17.88
CA LEU A 202 9.53 5.95 -18.18
C LEU A 202 8.76 5.46 -16.93
N ALA A 203 9.40 5.43 -15.77
CA ALA A 203 8.77 4.99 -14.51
C ALA A 203 7.64 5.93 -14.03
N ARG A 204 7.69 7.19 -14.43
CA ARG A 204 6.66 8.19 -14.17
C ARG A 204 5.67 8.32 -15.33
N GLY A 205 5.95 7.69 -16.46
CA GLY A 205 5.09 7.67 -17.63
C GLY A 205 3.75 6.98 -17.36
N ALA A 206 2.66 7.52 -17.93
CA ALA A 206 1.31 6.99 -17.75
C ALA A 206 1.16 5.48 -18.02
N PRO A 207 1.86 4.86 -19.00
CA PRO A 207 1.75 3.42 -19.26
C PRO A 207 2.26 2.56 -18.10
N VAL A 208 3.43 2.88 -17.50
CA VAL A 208 4.00 2.11 -16.38
C VAL A 208 3.20 2.34 -15.10
N VAL A 209 2.68 3.54 -14.89
CA VAL A 209 1.79 3.86 -13.77
C VAL A 209 0.53 3.01 -13.84
N ARG A 210 -0.17 3.01 -14.99
CA ARG A 210 -1.37 2.17 -15.20
C ARG A 210 -1.09 0.69 -15.04
N LEU A 211 0.03 0.22 -15.58
CA LEU A 211 0.43 -1.19 -15.44
C LEU A 211 0.56 -1.63 -13.98
N ILE A 212 1.20 -0.81 -13.13
CA ILE A 212 1.32 -1.10 -11.69
C ILE A 212 -0.05 -1.05 -11.02
N ASP A 213 -0.87 -0.06 -11.33
CA ASP A 213 -2.23 0.08 -10.80
C ASP A 213 -3.07 -1.16 -11.17
N ASP A 214 -3.04 -1.60 -12.43
CA ASP A 214 -3.73 -2.81 -12.91
C ASP A 214 -3.23 -4.09 -12.21
N ILE A 215 -1.91 -4.21 -11.96
CA ILE A 215 -1.35 -5.35 -11.22
C ILE A 215 -1.88 -5.34 -9.78
N LEU A 216 -1.88 -4.19 -9.13
CA LEU A 216 -2.35 -4.05 -7.75
C LEU A 216 -3.87 -4.28 -7.64
N GLU A 217 -4.67 -3.78 -8.57
CA GLU A 217 -6.12 -4.02 -8.62
C GLU A 217 -6.44 -5.50 -8.81
N ARG A 218 -5.77 -6.18 -9.75
CA ARG A 218 -5.92 -7.63 -9.92
C ARG A 218 -5.49 -8.40 -8.67
N ALA A 219 -4.36 -8.01 -8.07
CA ALA A 219 -3.88 -8.63 -6.83
C ALA A 219 -4.93 -8.53 -5.72
N VAL A 220 -5.50 -7.34 -5.48
CA VAL A 220 -6.56 -7.12 -4.49
C VAL A 220 -7.83 -7.89 -4.86
N GLY A 221 -8.24 -7.88 -6.13
CA GLY A 221 -9.41 -8.62 -6.63
C GLY A 221 -9.31 -10.13 -6.43
N MET A 222 -8.10 -10.67 -6.48
CA MET A 222 -7.80 -12.09 -6.19
C MET A 222 -7.54 -12.39 -4.72
N GLY A 223 -7.50 -11.38 -3.84
CA GLY A 223 -7.16 -11.54 -2.43
C GLY A 223 -5.68 -11.86 -2.19
N ALA A 224 -4.79 -11.39 -3.07
CA ALA A 224 -3.35 -11.57 -2.89
C ALA A 224 -2.83 -10.77 -1.69
N THR A 225 -1.91 -11.37 -0.95
CA THR A 225 -1.20 -10.70 0.16
C THR A 225 0.09 -10.04 -0.30
N ASP A 226 0.74 -10.59 -1.33
CA ASP A 226 2.01 -10.09 -1.85
C ASP A 226 2.02 -10.13 -3.38
N VAL A 227 2.64 -9.12 -3.99
CA VAL A 227 2.99 -9.06 -5.41
C VAL A 227 4.51 -9.21 -5.52
N HIS A 228 4.97 -10.16 -6.30
CA HIS A 228 6.39 -10.38 -6.59
C HIS A 228 6.68 -9.94 -8.02
N LEU A 229 7.63 -9.04 -8.18
CA LEU A 229 8.17 -8.56 -9.45
C LEU A 229 9.60 -9.07 -9.56
N GLU A 230 9.81 -10.10 -10.36
CA GLU A 230 11.08 -10.85 -10.40
C GLU A 230 11.74 -10.71 -11.76
N THR A 231 12.84 -9.96 -11.80
CA THR A 231 13.62 -9.75 -13.01
C THR A 231 14.42 -11.02 -13.35
N GLY A 232 14.06 -11.65 -14.44
CA GLY A 232 14.74 -12.79 -15.00
C GLY A 232 15.70 -12.39 -16.13
N ARG A 233 16.23 -13.40 -16.84
CA ARG A 233 17.19 -13.18 -17.93
C ARG A 233 16.57 -12.47 -19.14
N ASP A 234 15.32 -12.80 -19.47
CA ASP A 234 14.61 -12.43 -20.70
C ASP A 234 13.26 -11.74 -20.46
N HIS A 235 12.79 -11.71 -19.22
CA HIS A 235 11.51 -11.10 -18.88
C HIS A 235 11.45 -10.71 -17.40
N LEU A 236 10.50 -9.83 -17.06
CA LEU A 236 10.06 -9.58 -15.69
C LEU A 236 8.85 -10.46 -15.39
N GLN A 237 8.98 -11.39 -14.44
CA GLN A 237 7.89 -12.26 -14.02
C GLN A 237 7.08 -11.58 -12.89
N VAL A 238 5.78 -11.43 -13.10
CA VAL A 238 4.84 -11.04 -12.04
C VAL A 238 4.23 -12.29 -11.44
N ARG A 239 4.33 -12.42 -10.11
CA ARG A 239 3.67 -13.50 -9.36
C ARG A 239 2.88 -12.89 -8.20
N LEU A 240 1.74 -13.48 -7.90
CA LEU A 240 0.86 -13.09 -6.81
C LEU A 240 0.84 -14.18 -5.74
N ARG A 241 0.96 -13.80 -4.47
CA ARG A 241 0.76 -14.73 -3.36
C ARG A 241 -0.70 -14.68 -2.94
N VAL A 242 -1.46 -15.68 -3.34
CA VAL A 242 -2.89 -15.80 -3.02
C VAL A 242 -3.08 -16.98 -2.08
N ASP A 243 -3.71 -16.76 -0.94
CA ASP A 243 -3.95 -17.76 0.09
C ASP A 243 -2.69 -18.56 0.52
N GLY A 244 -1.54 -17.86 0.55
CA GLY A 244 -0.23 -18.41 0.93
C GLY A 244 0.58 -19.01 -0.23
N PHE A 245 -0.01 -19.22 -1.42
CA PHE A 245 0.65 -19.84 -2.57
C PHE A 245 1.01 -18.82 -3.65
N LEU A 246 2.21 -18.94 -4.21
CA LEU A 246 2.65 -18.12 -5.33
C LEU A 246 2.04 -18.63 -6.65
N ARG A 247 1.40 -17.73 -7.38
CA ARG A 247 0.82 -17.97 -8.71
C ARG A 247 1.45 -17.03 -9.72
N ARG A 248 1.68 -17.52 -10.94
CA ARG A 248 2.08 -16.66 -12.05
C ARG A 248 0.88 -15.83 -12.48
N ASP A 249 1.08 -14.52 -12.61
CA ASP A 249 0.07 -13.59 -13.13
C ASP A 249 0.38 -13.27 -14.59
N GLN A 250 1.49 -12.58 -14.85
CA GLN A 250 1.87 -12.22 -16.21
C GLN A 250 3.41 -12.16 -16.36
N ARG A 251 3.85 -12.13 -17.60
CA ARG A 251 5.24 -11.85 -17.99
C ARG A 251 5.28 -10.51 -18.71
N LEU A 252 6.25 -9.70 -18.38
CA LEU A 252 6.49 -8.41 -19.02
C LEU A 252 7.84 -8.48 -19.75
N PRO A 253 8.02 -7.75 -20.85
CA PRO A 253 9.30 -7.64 -21.55
C PRO A 253 10.42 -7.21 -20.59
N PHE A 254 11.61 -7.76 -20.76
CA PHE A 254 12.78 -7.41 -19.93
C PHE A 254 13.07 -5.90 -19.95
N ALA A 255 12.88 -5.26 -21.10
CA ALA A 255 13.05 -3.83 -21.28
C ALA A 255 12.22 -2.97 -20.29
N MET A 256 11.07 -3.47 -19.84
CA MET A 256 10.23 -2.78 -18.88
C MET A 256 10.67 -2.95 -17.41
N ALA A 257 11.52 -3.93 -17.12
CA ALA A 257 11.86 -4.32 -15.74
C ALA A 257 12.38 -3.12 -14.92
N ALA A 258 13.34 -2.37 -15.47
CA ALA A 258 13.94 -1.23 -14.78
C ALA A 258 12.92 -0.11 -14.50
N ALA A 259 12.03 0.19 -15.45
CA ALA A 259 11.01 1.23 -15.30
C ALA A 259 9.92 0.82 -14.28
N VAL A 260 9.50 -0.45 -14.31
CA VAL A 260 8.52 -1.02 -13.37
C VAL A 260 9.07 -0.99 -11.94
N ILE A 261 10.31 -1.46 -11.72
CA ILE A 261 10.93 -1.43 -10.39
C ILE A 261 11.15 0.02 -9.92
N SER A 262 11.60 0.92 -10.80
CA SER A 262 11.75 2.34 -10.46
C SER A 262 10.42 2.98 -10.07
N ARG A 263 9.31 2.63 -10.74
CA ARG A 263 7.96 3.08 -10.35
C ARG A 263 7.58 2.60 -8.96
N VAL A 264 7.88 1.34 -8.64
CA VAL A 264 7.65 0.78 -7.29
C VAL A 264 8.47 1.52 -6.24
N LYS A 265 9.74 1.84 -6.53
CA LYS A 265 10.58 2.66 -5.65
C LYS A 265 9.99 4.06 -5.42
N ILE A 266 9.50 4.71 -6.48
CA ILE A 266 8.82 6.02 -6.37
C ILE A 266 7.61 5.93 -5.43
N LEU A 267 6.76 4.91 -5.60
CA LEU A 267 5.59 4.70 -4.76
C LEU A 267 5.95 4.57 -3.27
N ALA A 268 7.06 3.89 -2.97
CA ALA A 268 7.49 3.62 -1.60
C ALA A 268 8.48 4.65 -1.03
N GLY A 269 8.80 5.72 -1.76
CA GLY A 269 9.76 6.76 -1.35
C GLY A 269 11.20 6.29 -1.27
N LEU A 270 11.57 5.29 -2.11
CA LEU A 270 12.91 4.70 -2.16
C LEU A 270 13.81 5.42 -3.16
N ASP A 271 15.13 5.28 -2.99
CA ASP A 271 16.13 5.84 -3.89
C ASP A 271 16.17 5.07 -5.23
N ILE A 272 15.84 5.75 -6.32
CA ILE A 272 15.82 5.19 -7.68
C ILE A 272 17.26 5.05 -8.23
N ALA A 273 18.17 5.90 -7.80
CA ALA A 273 19.55 5.95 -8.30
C ALA A 273 20.39 4.79 -7.73
N ASP A 274 20.17 4.40 -6.48
CA ASP A 274 20.85 3.25 -5.90
C ASP A 274 20.17 1.95 -6.28
N ARG A 275 20.87 1.11 -7.07
CA ARG A 275 20.42 -0.21 -7.53
C ARG A 275 21.29 -1.34 -6.99
N ARG A 276 22.19 -1.06 -6.07
CA ARG A 276 23.20 -2.00 -5.57
C ARG A 276 22.90 -2.49 -4.17
N LEU A 277 22.12 -1.73 -3.41
CA LEU A 277 21.77 -2.06 -2.04
C LEU A 277 20.29 -2.45 -1.91
N PRO A 278 19.95 -3.36 -0.99
CA PRO A 278 18.58 -3.63 -0.61
C PRO A 278 17.92 -2.37 -0.05
N GLN A 279 16.64 -2.17 -0.36
CA GLN A 279 15.87 -1.03 0.12
C GLN A 279 14.48 -1.48 0.58
N ASP A 280 14.03 -0.95 1.71
CA ASP A 280 12.70 -1.17 2.26
C ASP A 280 11.96 0.15 2.39
N GLY A 281 10.68 0.16 2.00
CA GLY A 281 9.84 1.36 2.04
C GLY A 281 8.37 1.05 2.28
N ARG A 282 7.58 2.12 2.44
CA ARG A 282 6.13 2.02 2.70
C ARG A 282 5.37 3.11 1.93
N ALA A 283 4.15 2.78 1.53
CA ALA A 283 3.24 3.74 0.94
C ALA A 283 1.80 3.47 1.39
N ASN A 284 1.07 4.52 1.72
CA ASN A 284 -0.39 4.44 1.85
C ASN A 284 -0.98 4.74 0.48
N ILE A 285 -1.70 3.77 -0.08
CA ILE A 285 -2.27 3.89 -1.42
C ILE A 285 -3.76 3.52 -1.41
N ARG A 286 -4.48 4.03 -2.40
CA ARG A 286 -5.84 3.58 -2.68
C ARG A 286 -5.80 2.68 -3.91
N ILE A 287 -6.33 1.46 -3.76
CA ILE A 287 -6.45 0.48 -4.84
C ILE A 287 -7.95 0.29 -5.10
N GLY A 288 -8.44 0.86 -6.20
CA GLY A 288 -9.88 0.93 -6.45
C GLY A 288 -10.62 1.68 -5.32
N ARG A 289 -11.46 0.95 -4.56
CA ARG A 289 -12.20 1.50 -3.41
C ARG A 289 -11.57 1.16 -2.06
N ALA A 290 -10.50 0.37 -2.03
CA ALA A 290 -9.85 -0.08 -0.81
C ALA A 290 -8.64 0.78 -0.47
N GLU A 291 -8.48 1.12 0.80
CA GLU A 291 -7.24 1.69 1.32
C GLU A 291 -6.29 0.57 1.74
N ALA A 292 -5.04 0.69 1.36
CA ALA A 292 -4.01 -0.29 1.66
C ALA A 292 -2.72 0.38 2.15
N ASP A 293 -2.08 -0.22 3.13
CA ASP A 293 -0.68 0.01 3.47
C ASP A 293 0.17 -0.95 2.63
N LEU A 294 1.01 -0.39 1.79
CA LEU A 294 1.91 -1.13 0.92
C LEU A 294 3.31 -1.13 1.54
N ARG A 295 3.85 -2.31 1.83
CA ARG A 295 5.25 -2.48 2.23
C ARG A 295 6.03 -3.03 1.05
N VAL A 296 7.10 -2.36 0.70
CA VAL A 296 7.92 -2.66 -0.47
C VAL A 296 9.32 -3.01 -0.03
N ALA A 297 9.80 -4.16 -0.45
CA ALA A 297 11.20 -4.57 -0.34
C ALA A 297 11.78 -4.75 -1.74
N VAL A 298 12.90 -4.07 -2.02
CA VAL A 298 13.62 -4.17 -3.29
C VAL A 298 14.98 -4.77 -3.01
N MET A 299 15.37 -5.74 -3.83
CA MET A 299 16.64 -6.46 -3.70
C MET A 299 17.36 -6.51 -5.05
N PRO A 300 18.65 -6.15 -5.13
CA PRO A 300 19.46 -6.38 -6.32
C PRO A 300 19.69 -7.87 -6.54
N THR A 301 19.57 -8.33 -7.78
CA THR A 301 19.81 -9.72 -8.20
C THR A 301 20.70 -9.78 -9.44
N LEU A 302 21.04 -10.98 -9.89
CA LEU A 302 21.94 -11.19 -11.03
C LEU A 302 21.46 -10.50 -12.32
N TYR A 303 20.15 -10.48 -12.57
CA TYR A 303 19.57 -9.95 -13.82
C TYR A 303 18.95 -8.55 -13.66
N GLY A 304 19.06 -7.95 -12.50
CA GLY A 304 18.48 -6.66 -12.16
C GLY A 304 17.81 -6.69 -10.79
N GLU A 305 17.10 -5.63 -10.43
CA GLU A 305 16.41 -5.58 -9.16
C GLU A 305 15.11 -6.39 -9.20
N THR A 306 14.75 -6.99 -8.07
CA THR A 306 13.45 -7.60 -7.81
C THR A 306 12.72 -6.83 -6.72
N ALA A 307 11.40 -6.84 -6.74
CA ALA A 307 10.60 -6.21 -5.70
C ALA A 307 9.51 -7.14 -5.18
N VAL A 308 9.25 -7.05 -3.88
CA VAL A 308 8.10 -7.68 -3.24
C VAL A 308 7.25 -6.57 -2.61
N LEU A 309 5.98 -6.53 -3.01
CA LEU A 309 5.01 -5.56 -2.50
C LEU A 309 4.00 -6.32 -1.64
N ARG A 310 4.03 -6.13 -0.33
CA ARG A 310 3.03 -6.68 0.59
C ARG A 310 1.86 -5.71 0.70
N ILE A 311 0.65 -6.20 0.43
CA ILE A 311 -0.59 -5.43 0.46
C ILE A 311 -1.32 -5.72 1.77
N LEU A 312 -1.46 -4.72 2.61
CA LEU A 312 -2.20 -4.78 3.86
C LEU A 312 -3.47 -3.94 3.71
N LEU A 313 -4.58 -4.60 3.39
CA LEU A 313 -5.89 -3.94 3.26
C LEU A 313 -6.39 -3.51 4.64
N ARG A 314 -6.85 -2.26 4.77
CA ARG A 314 -7.47 -1.71 5.98
C ARG A 314 -8.95 -2.10 6.05
N ASP A 315 -9.26 -3.40 6.12
CA ASP A 315 -10.64 -3.89 6.26
C ASP A 315 -10.96 -4.23 7.72
N GLN A 316 -11.60 -3.29 8.42
CA GLN A 316 -12.04 -3.48 9.81
C GLN A 316 -13.15 -4.54 9.94
N ARG A 317 -13.82 -4.93 8.87
CA ARG A 317 -14.87 -5.97 8.89
C ARG A 317 -14.34 -7.36 9.19
N LEU A 318 -13.01 -7.56 9.15
CA LEU A 318 -12.36 -8.83 9.52
C LEU A 318 -12.27 -9.05 11.03
N LEU A 319 -12.56 -8.03 11.86
CA LEU A 319 -12.42 -8.09 13.32
C LEU A 319 -13.67 -8.66 14.02
N GLU A 320 -14.13 -9.83 13.56
CA GLU A 320 -15.23 -10.59 14.15
C GLU A 320 -14.83 -12.06 14.33
N LEU A 321 -15.01 -12.65 15.53
CA LEU A 321 -14.62 -14.04 15.83
C LEU A 321 -15.28 -15.06 14.89
N GLY A 322 -16.53 -14.84 14.48
CA GLY A 322 -17.21 -15.71 13.54
C GLY A 322 -16.56 -15.73 12.16
N ARG A 323 -15.97 -14.61 11.71
CA ARG A 323 -15.33 -14.50 10.41
C ARG A 323 -13.95 -15.13 10.38
N ILE A 324 -13.21 -15.11 11.49
CA ILE A 324 -11.92 -15.81 11.58
C ILE A 324 -12.09 -17.32 11.63
N GLY A 325 -13.32 -17.82 11.83
CA GLY A 325 -13.65 -19.23 11.76
C GLY A 325 -13.62 -19.97 13.10
N MET A 326 -13.61 -19.26 14.22
CA MET A 326 -13.70 -19.90 15.54
C MET A 326 -15.09 -20.55 15.71
N ASN A 327 -15.14 -21.83 16.09
CA ASN A 327 -16.38 -22.51 16.37
C ASN A 327 -17.03 -21.98 17.66
N GLU A 328 -18.31 -22.28 17.87
CA GLU A 328 -19.08 -21.70 18.97
C GLU A 328 -18.51 -22.03 20.37
N ARG A 329 -17.98 -23.22 20.55
CA ARG A 329 -17.37 -23.65 21.80
C ARG A 329 -16.08 -22.87 22.09
N ASP A 330 -15.17 -22.86 21.12
CA ASP A 330 -13.88 -22.17 21.25
C ASP A 330 -14.10 -20.67 21.36
N ARG A 331 -15.11 -20.14 20.66
CA ARG A 331 -15.53 -18.73 20.79
C ARG A 331 -15.92 -18.39 22.24
N ARG A 332 -16.80 -19.21 22.84
CA ARG A 332 -17.23 -19.00 24.24
C ARG A 332 -16.05 -19.13 25.22
N ALA A 333 -15.16 -20.09 24.99
CA ALA A 333 -13.96 -20.24 25.80
C ALA A 333 -13.04 -19.02 25.69
N PHE A 334 -12.83 -18.51 24.47
CA PHE A 334 -12.03 -17.33 24.24
C PHE A 334 -12.67 -16.06 24.81
N GLU A 335 -13.97 -15.88 24.65
CA GLU A 335 -14.72 -14.77 25.26
C GLU A 335 -14.59 -14.78 26.79
N ALA A 336 -14.66 -15.97 27.42
CA ALA A 336 -14.44 -16.13 28.87
C ALA A 336 -13.02 -15.74 29.28
N LEU A 337 -12.00 -16.10 28.49
CA LEU A 337 -10.62 -15.68 28.74
C LEU A 337 -10.45 -14.15 28.65
N LEU A 338 -11.13 -13.51 27.71
CA LEU A 338 -11.11 -12.05 27.56
C LEU A 338 -11.89 -11.31 28.65
N ALA A 339 -12.82 -11.98 29.32
CA ALA A 339 -13.58 -11.42 30.44
C ALA A 339 -12.80 -11.47 31.78
N GLU A 340 -11.67 -12.19 31.85
CA GLU A 340 -10.82 -12.22 33.04
C GLU A 340 -10.32 -10.79 33.39
N PRO A 341 -10.35 -10.41 34.67
CA PRO A 341 -9.93 -9.06 35.07
C PRO A 341 -8.42 -8.84 34.93
N HIS A 342 -7.62 -9.90 35.00
CA HIS A 342 -6.16 -9.87 34.89
C HIS A 342 -5.61 -11.25 34.51
N GLY A 343 -4.41 -11.27 34.01
CA GLY A 343 -3.73 -12.50 33.61
C GLY A 343 -3.16 -12.39 32.19
N VAL A 344 -2.58 -13.48 31.72
CA VAL A 344 -2.01 -13.56 30.36
C VAL A 344 -2.88 -14.46 29.49
N VAL A 345 -3.25 -13.98 28.31
CA VAL A 345 -3.85 -14.76 27.23
C VAL A 345 -2.89 -14.74 26.04
N VAL A 346 -2.52 -15.93 25.57
CA VAL A 346 -1.53 -16.11 24.50
C VAL A 346 -2.23 -16.62 23.25
N VAL A 347 -1.93 -16.01 22.09
CA VAL A 347 -2.28 -16.58 20.78
C VAL A 347 -1.02 -17.10 20.12
N THR A 348 -0.99 -18.40 19.80
CA THR A 348 0.20 -19.03 19.23
C THR A 348 -0.04 -19.67 17.88
N GLY A 349 1.03 -19.86 17.11
CA GLY A 349 1.04 -20.46 15.78
C GLY A 349 2.21 -19.95 14.93
N PRO A 350 2.50 -20.59 13.80
CA PRO A 350 3.57 -20.15 12.89
C PRO A 350 3.28 -18.77 12.28
N THR A 351 4.27 -18.22 11.59
CA THR A 351 4.08 -16.98 10.81
C THR A 351 2.99 -17.19 9.77
N GLY A 352 2.09 -16.20 9.63
CA GLY A 352 0.96 -16.26 8.69
C GLY A 352 -0.23 -17.09 9.17
N SER A 353 -0.28 -17.53 10.44
CA SER A 353 -1.43 -18.24 11.01
C SER A 353 -2.61 -17.32 11.38
N GLY A 354 -2.48 -16.00 11.25
CA GLY A 354 -3.55 -15.03 11.54
C GLY A 354 -3.60 -14.54 12.99
N LYS A 355 -2.52 -14.71 13.78
CA LYS A 355 -2.44 -14.29 15.20
C LYS A 355 -2.77 -12.81 15.39
N THR A 356 -2.19 -11.93 14.57
CA THR A 356 -2.42 -10.48 14.63
C THR A 356 -3.90 -10.15 14.44
N THR A 357 -4.58 -10.80 13.49
CA THR A 357 -6.02 -10.62 13.28
C THR A 357 -6.82 -11.06 14.50
N THR A 358 -6.48 -12.19 15.12
CA THR A 358 -7.17 -12.69 16.33
C THR A 358 -6.95 -11.75 17.51
N LEU A 359 -5.72 -11.25 17.73
CA LEU A 359 -5.45 -10.27 18.78
C LEU A 359 -6.14 -8.92 18.51
N ALA A 360 -6.13 -8.43 17.27
CA ALA A 360 -6.84 -7.21 16.90
C ALA A 360 -8.35 -7.35 17.13
N THR A 361 -8.91 -8.54 16.83
CA THR A 361 -10.31 -8.86 17.13
C THR A 361 -10.56 -8.84 18.65
N ALA A 362 -9.70 -9.49 19.45
CA ALA A 362 -9.80 -9.50 20.90
C ALA A 362 -9.77 -8.09 21.49
N VAL A 363 -8.81 -7.28 21.06
CA VAL A 363 -8.65 -5.89 21.50
C VAL A 363 -9.85 -5.03 21.08
N SER A 364 -10.37 -5.24 19.87
CA SER A 364 -11.58 -4.55 19.39
C SER A 364 -12.83 -4.90 20.22
N MET A 365 -12.96 -6.17 20.66
CA MET A 365 -14.06 -6.62 21.53
C MET A 365 -13.97 -6.04 22.94
N LEU A 366 -12.74 -5.85 23.45
CA LEU A 366 -12.49 -5.28 24.77
C LEU A 366 -12.58 -3.74 24.79
N ASN A 367 -12.64 -3.11 23.61
CA ASN A 367 -12.61 -1.67 23.45
C ASN A 367 -13.93 -1.03 23.91
N ASP A 368 -13.96 -0.64 25.16
CA ASP A 368 -15.05 0.03 25.85
C ASP A 368 -14.55 1.38 26.41
N PRO A 369 -15.34 2.46 26.40
CA PRO A 369 -14.93 3.75 26.95
C PRO A 369 -14.45 3.73 28.41
N GLY A 370 -14.87 2.74 29.18
CA GLY A 370 -14.46 2.54 30.57
C GLY A 370 -13.15 1.78 30.73
N ARG A 371 -12.50 1.34 29.65
CA ARG A 371 -11.25 0.57 29.69
C ARG A 371 -10.14 1.26 28.94
N LYS A 372 -8.99 1.36 29.55
CA LYS A 372 -7.77 1.87 28.92
C LYS A 372 -6.95 0.72 28.30
N ILE A 373 -6.91 0.69 26.96
CA ILE A 373 -6.19 -0.33 26.20
C ILE A 373 -4.95 0.31 25.57
N VAL A 374 -3.80 -0.29 25.78
CA VAL A 374 -2.52 0.11 25.18
C VAL A 374 -1.91 -1.07 24.42
N THR A 375 -1.28 -0.79 23.27
CA THR A 375 -0.61 -1.82 22.47
C THR A 375 0.81 -1.44 22.11
N ILE A 376 1.69 -2.43 22.00
CA ILE A 376 3.02 -2.31 21.40
C ILE A 376 3.19 -3.37 20.31
N GLU A 377 3.47 -2.94 19.08
CA GLU A 377 3.42 -3.77 17.87
C GLU A 377 4.63 -3.56 16.95
N ASP A 378 4.94 -4.55 16.12
CA ASP A 378 6.04 -4.49 15.14
C ASP A 378 5.62 -5.04 13.76
N PRO A 379 5.06 -4.19 12.92
CA PRO A 379 4.45 -2.88 13.17
C PRO A 379 2.95 -2.98 13.49
N VAL A 380 2.27 -1.84 13.66
CA VAL A 380 0.80 -1.76 13.75
C VAL A 380 0.20 -2.17 12.41
N GLU A 381 -0.60 -3.26 12.40
CA GLU A 381 -1.27 -3.76 11.18
C GLU A 381 -2.70 -3.26 11.04
N TYR A 382 -3.44 -3.18 12.14
CA TYR A 382 -4.82 -2.69 12.19
C TYR A 382 -4.90 -1.44 13.06
N GLN A 383 -5.38 -0.35 12.50
CA GLN A 383 -5.66 0.87 13.28
C GLN A 383 -7.05 0.75 13.90
N ILE A 384 -7.13 0.73 15.23
CA ILE A 384 -8.38 0.56 15.97
C ILE A 384 -8.66 1.87 16.72
N ALA A 385 -9.78 2.51 16.40
CA ALA A 385 -10.17 3.76 17.05
C ALA A 385 -10.41 3.53 18.57
N GLY A 386 -10.00 4.48 19.39
CA GLY A 386 -10.18 4.42 20.86
C GLY A 386 -9.05 3.66 21.59
N ILE A 387 -8.05 3.11 20.89
CA ILE A 387 -6.93 2.38 21.48
C ILE A 387 -5.62 3.12 21.25
N HIS A 388 -4.75 3.11 22.26
CA HIS A 388 -3.44 3.74 22.20
C HIS A 388 -2.40 2.74 21.67
N GLN A 389 -2.17 2.77 20.35
CA GLN A 389 -1.28 1.85 19.67
C GLN A 389 0.11 2.47 19.48
N THR A 390 1.13 1.78 19.98
CA THR A 390 2.54 2.17 19.85
C THR A 390 3.25 1.20 18.92
N GLN A 391 4.04 1.73 17.99
CA GLN A 391 4.92 0.90 17.14
C GLN A 391 6.34 0.95 17.66
N ILE A 392 7.02 -0.21 17.71
CA ILE A 392 8.43 -0.26 18.08
C ILE A 392 9.27 0.58 17.12
N LYS A 393 10.37 1.15 17.66
CA LYS A 393 11.35 1.91 16.87
C LYS A 393 12.75 1.65 17.47
N PRO A 394 13.39 0.53 17.12
CA PRO A 394 14.67 0.12 17.70
C PRO A 394 15.79 1.15 17.54
N SER A 395 15.76 1.93 16.45
CA SER A 395 16.75 2.98 16.16
C SER A 395 16.84 4.08 17.23
N ILE A 396 15.78 4.24 18.05
CA ILE A 396 15.75 5.20 19.16
C ILE A 396 15.59 4.49 20.53
N GLY A 397 15.77 3.15 20.59
CA GLY A 397 15.64 2.36 21.83
C GLY A 397 14.19 2.06 22.26
N LEU A 398 13.18 2.34 21.44
CA LEU A 398 11.80 1.96 21.72
C LEU A 398 11.59 0.49 21.32
N THR A 399 11.73 -0.41 22.28
CA THR A 399 11.58 -1.86 22.15
C THR A 399 10.31 -2.34 22.85
N PHE A 400 9.93 -3.63 22.68
CA PHE A 400 8.81 -4.23 23.42
C PHE A 400 8.99 -4.09 24.93
N ALA A 401 10.15 -4.42 25.47
CA ALA A 401 10.44 -4.33 26.89
C ALA A 401 10.41 -2.89 27.43
N SER A 402 11.01 -1.93 26.71
CA SER A 402 11.03 -0.52 27.15
C SER A 402 9.64 0.10 27.13
N ALA A 403 8.83 -0.18 26.10
CA ALA A 403 7.45 0.29 26.01
C ALA A 403 6.57 -0.33 27.11
N LEU A 404 6.67 -1.64 27.33
CA LEU A 404 5.88 -2.35 28.33
C LEU A 404 6.14 -1.80 29.75
N ARG A 405 7.41 -1.50 30.10
CA ARG A 405 7.72 -0.82 31.37
C ARG A 405 7.08 0.57 31.47
N ALA A 406 7.00 1.30 30.37
CA ALA A 406 6.35 2.61 30.36
C ALA A 406 4.84 2.47 30.57
N PHE A 407 4.20 1.50 29.90
CA PHE A 407 2.76 1.26 29.99
C PHE A 407 2.28 1.00 31.40
N LEU A 408 3.05 0.28 32.24
CA LEU A 408 2.72 0.04 33.65
C LEU A 408 2.55 1.32 34.48
N ARG A 409 2.99 2.47 33.97
CA ARG A 409 2.81 3.79 34.59
C ARG A 409 1.74 4.65 33.91
N HIS A 410 1.04 4.08 32.91
CA HIS A 410 0.00 4.74 32.14
C HIS A 410 -1.42 4.32 32.54
N ASP A 411 -1.56 3.61 33.68
CA ASP A 411 -2.84 3.14 34.22
C ASP A 411 -3.69 2.37 33.18
N PRO A 412 -3.15 1.30 32.54
CA PRO A 412 -3.88 0.49 31.58
C PRO A 412 -4.67 -0.61 32.27
N ASP A 413 -5.87 -0.93 31.74
CA ASP A 413 -6.60 -2.15 32.10
C ASP A 413 -6.13 -3.35 31.26
N VAL A 414 -5.87 -3.09 29.97
CA VAL A 414 -5.47 -4.11 29.00
C VAL A 414 -4.19 -3.68 28.28
N ILE A 415 -3.25 -4.59 28.23
CA ILE A 415 -1.96 -4.40 27.53
C ILE A 415 -1.84 -5.47 26.44
N MET A 416 -1.72 -5.07 25.17
CA MET A 416 -1.38 -6.00 24.08
C MET A 416 0.08 -5.84 23.71
N VAL A 417 0.83 -6.95 23.78
CA VAL A 417 2.20 -7.06 23.28
C VAL A 417 2.17 -7.89 22.01
N GLY A 418 2.54 -7.30 20.88
CA GLY A 418 2.47 -7.96 19.58
C GLY A 418 3.09 -9.35 19.58
N GLU A 419 4.23 -9.50 20.24
CA GLU A 419 4.86 -10.80 20.48
C GLU A 419 5.84 -10.76 21.67
N MET A 420 6.03 -11.90 22.31
CA MET A 420 7.10 -12.13 23.29
C MET A 420 8.18 -13.01 22.68
N ARG A 421 9.39 -12.46 22.50
CA ARG A 421 10.53 -13.16 21.89
C ARG A 421 11.65 -13.47 22.87
N ASP A 422 11.73 -12.72 23.94
CA ASP A 422 12.84 -12.71 24.87
C ASP A 422 12.39 -12.75 26.34
N ARG A 423 13.33 -13.11 27.20
CA ARG A 423 13.13 -13.25 28.65
C ARG A 423 12.66 -11.96 29.30
N GLU A 424 13.19 -10.83 28.87
CA GLU A 424 12.90 -9.53 29.46
C GLU A 424 11.43 -9.14 29.23
N THR A 425 10.97 -9.21 27.98
CA THR A 425 9.59 -8.92 27.60
C THR A 425 8.62 -9.89 28.27
N ALA A 426 8.93 -11.20 28.28
CA ALA A 426 8.11 -12.22 28.95
C ALA A 426 8.00 -11.95 30.44
N GLY A 427 9.12 -11.68 31.11
CA GLY A 427 9.15 -11.39 32.55
C GLY A 427 8.29 -10.17 32.92
N ILE A 428 8.40 -9.06 32.17
CA ILE A 428 7.61 -7.85 32.43
C ILE A 428 6.13 -8.12 32.17
N GLY A 429 5.77 -8.86 31.11
CA GLY A 429 4.39 -9.19 30.78
C GLY A 429 3.71 -10.06 31.85
N ILE A 430 4.43 -11.07 32.38
CA ILE A 430 3.96 -11.90 33.51
C ILE A 430 3.78 -11.03 34.76
N GLN A 431 4.74 -10.15 35.07
CA GLN A 431 4.64 -9.23 36.20
C GLN A 431 3.43 -8.31 36.07
N ALA A 432 3.19 -7.76 34.89
CA ALA A 432 2.01 -6.92 34.61
C ALA A 432 0.71 -7.68 34.90
N ALA A 433 0.62 -8.93 34.47
CA ALA A 433 -0.53 -9.77 34.70
C ALA A 433 -0.75 -10.09 36.20
N LEU A 434 0.32 -10.31 36.94
CA LEU A 434 0.25 -10.54 38.39
C LEU A 434 -0.12 -9.28 39.19
N THR A 435 0.14 -8.09 38.63
CA THR A 435 -0.19 -6.80 39.25
C THR A 435 -1.56 -6.24 38.85
N GLY A 436 -2.39 -7.03 38.17
CA GLY A 436 -3.80 -6.67 37.94
C GLY A 436 -4.18 -6.33 36.51
N HIS A 437 -3.28 -6.49 35.52
CA HIS A 437 -3.56 -6.15 34.12
C HIS A 437 -3.92 -7.40 33.29
N LEU A 438 -4.82 -7.27 32.32
CA LEU A 438 -5.02 -8.28 31.29
C LEU A 438 -3.98 -8.09 30.19
N VAL A 439 -3.10 -9.08 30.01
CA VAL A 439 -2.02 -9.05 29.01
C VAL A 439 -2.34 -10.00 27.87
N LEU A 440 -2.42 -9.46 26.66
CA LEU A 440 -2.63 -10.22 25.43
C LEU A 440 -1.31 -10.26 24.65
N THR A 441 -0.90 -11.45 24.16
CA THR A 441 0.36 -11.56 23.41
C THR A 441 0.35 -12.69 22.40
N THR A 442 1.41 -12.74 21.54
CA THR A 442 1.63 -13.89 20.66
C THR A 442 2.95 -14.61 20.95
N LEU A 443 2.95 -15.90 20.59
CA LEU A 443 4.14 -16.74 20.52
C LEU A 443 4.23 -17.45 19.17
N HIS A 444 5.39 -18.03 18.88
CA HIS A 444 5.63 -18.85 17.70
C HIS A 444 5.87 -20.31 18.12
N THR A 445 4.80 -21.03 18.48
CA THR A 445 4.83 -22.47 18.75
C THR A 445 3.77 -23.17 17.91
N ASN A 446 3.90 -24.48 17.76
CA ASN A 446 3.02 -25.27 16.91
C ASN A 446 1.68 -25.61 17.56
N THR A 447 1.69 -25.80 18.87
CA THR A 447 0.48 -26.15 19.67
C THR A 447 0.34 -25.21 20.88
N ALA A 448 -0.83 -25.23 21.48
CA ALA A 448 -1.11 -24.48 22.69
C ALA A 448 -0.29 -24.98 23.88
N SER A 449 -0.07 -26.29 24.00
CA SER A 449 0.78 -26.88 25.06
C SER A 449 2.25 -26.48 24.92
N ASP A 450 2.80 -26.46 23.69
CA ASP A 450 4.18 -26.00 23.44
C ASP A 450 4.41 -24.55 23.90
N ALA A 451 3.37 -23.71 23.88
CA ALA A 451 3.49 -22.33 24.30
C ALA A 451 3.79 -22.19 25.80
N VAL A 452 3.33 -23.12 26.64
CA VAL A 452 3.67 -23.20 28.07
C VAL A 452 5.16 -23.42 28.23
N VAL A 453 5.68 -24.46 27.56
CA VAL A 453 7.10 -24.82 27.59
C VAL A 453 7.95 -23.66 27.05
N ARG A 454 7.53 -23.04 25.99
CA ARG A 454 8.24 -21.90 25.41
C ARG A 454 8.38 -20.72 26.36
N LEU A 455 7.35 -20.40 27.15
CA LEU A 455 7.44 -19.37 28.18
C LEU A 455 8.42 -19.73 29.28
N ILE A 456 8.46 -21.01 29.67
CA ILE A 456 9.44 -21.53 30.65
C ILE A 456 10.87 -21.46 30.10
N ASP A 457 11.08 -21.84 28.83
CA ASP A 457 12.38 -21.72 28.14
C ASP A 457 12.88 -20.27 28.05
N MET A 458 11.96 -19.33 27.96
CA MET A 458 12.30 -17.90 28.05
C MET A 458 12.60 -17.43 29.46
N GLY A 459 12.59 -18.33 30.45
CA GLY A 459 13.00 -18.07 31.84
C GLY A 459 11.87 -17.58 32.75
N VAL A 460 10.61 -17.84 32.36
CA VAL A 460 9.46 -17.65 33.27
C VAL A 460 9.37 -18.85 34.22
N GLU A 461 9.39 -18.59 35.51
CA GLU A 461 9.27 -19.64 36.53
C GLU A 461 7.87 -20.32 36.46
N PRO A 462 7.78 -21.67 36.51
CA PRO A 462 6.50 -22.40 36.38
C PRO A 462 5.43 -21.96 37.39
N TYR A 463 5.80 -21.57 38.58
CA TYR A 463 4.86 -21.12 39.61
C TYR A 463 4.26 -19.74 39.28
N LEU A 464 5.05 -18.81 38.68
CA LEU A 464 4.55 -17.51 38.22
C LEU A 464 3.66 -17.68 37.00
N LEU A 465 4.08 -18.57 36.08
CA LEU A 465 3.29 -18.87 34.89
C LEU A 465 1.93 -19.46 35.26
N GLY A 466 1.90 -20.45 36.18
CA GLY A 466 0.66 -21.05 36.69
C GLY A 466 -0.27 -20.04 37.39
N ALA A 467 0.29 -18.98 38.00
CA ALA A 467 -0.50 -17.91 38.60
C ALA A 467 -1.05 -16.89 37.58
N ALA A 468 -0.24 -16.56 36.58
CA ALA A 468 -0.55 -15.49 35.60
C ALA A 468 -1.34 -15.99 34.39
N LEU A 469 -1.06 -17.18 33.85
CA LEU A 469 -1.62 -17.67 32.62
C LEU A 469 -3.11 -18.03 32.77
N ARG A 470 -3.97 -17.44 31.90
CA ARG A 470 -5.40 -17.71 31.87
C ARG A 470 -5.78 -18.67 30.74
N GLY A 471 -5.13 -18.54 29.59
CA GLY A 471 -5.34 -19.47 28.49
C GLY A 471 -4.46 -19.23 27.30
N ILE A 472 -4.48 -20.19 26.40
CA ILE A 472 -3.71 -20.19 25.17
C ILE A 472 -4.63 -20.56 24.01
N VAL A 473 -4.49 -19.84 22.90
CA VAL A 473 -5.20 -20.12 21.64
C VAL A 473 -4.18 -20.52 20.59
N GLY A 474 -4.13 -21.81 20.27
CA GLY A 474 -3.38 -22.31 19.11
C GLY A 474 -4.17 -22.09 17.84
N GLN A 475 -3.49 -21.63 16.79
CA GLN A 475 -4.16 -21.22 15.54
C GLN A 475 -3.33 -21.53 14.30
N ARG A 476 -4.01 -22.03 13.26
CA ARG A 476 -3.47 -22.13 11.90
C ARG A 476 -4.53 -21.71 10.89
N LEU A 477 -4.10 -21.35 9.67
CA LEU A 477 -4.99 -21.04 8.56
C LEU A 477 -4.98 -22.18 7.54
N VAL A 478 -6.19 -22.57 7.12
CA VAL A 478 -6.44 -23.45 5.99
C VAL A 478 -7.19 -22.71 4.89
N ARG A 479 -7.02 -23.12 3.63
CA ARG A 479 -7.76 -22.52 2.52
C ARG A 479 -9.22 -22.93 2.58
N ARG A 480 -10.09 -21.99 2.28
CA ARG A 480 -11.53 -22.23 2.19
C ARG A 480 -11.89 -22.73 0.80
N LEU A 481 -12.68 -23.81 0.71
CA LEU A 481 -13.20 -24.29 -0.56
C LEU A 481 -14.01 -23.21 -1.29
N CYS A 482 -13.86 -23.14 -2.59
CA CYS A 482 -14.61 -22.20 -3.41
C CYS A 482 -16.09 -22.63 -3.48
N GLU A 483 -16.99 -21.82 -2.99
CA GLU A 483 -18.43 -22.11 -2.97
C GLU A 483 -19.03 -22.34 -4.36
N ARG A 484 -18.40 -21.79 -5.43
CA ARG A 484 -18.90 -21.94 -6.80
C ARG A 484 -18.53 -23.26 -7.46
N CYS A 485 -17.46 -23.91 -7.03
CA CYS A 485 -16.95 -25.09 -7.75
C CYS A 485 -16.61 -26.28 -6.85
N LYS A 486 -16.76 -26.19 -5.53
CA LYS A 486 -16.57 -27.37 -4.68
C LYS A 486 -17.54 -28.48 -5.07
N ALA A 487 -17.06 -29.71 -5.10
CA ALA A 487 -17.87 -30.89 -5.41
C ALA A 487 -17.89 -31.87 -4.22
N PRO A 488 -18.98 -32.63 -4.01
CA PRO A 488 -19.00 -33.69 -3.02
C PRO A 488 -17.85 -34.69 -3.23
N ASP A 489 -17.32 -35.19 -2.13
CA ASP A 489 -16.24 -36.19 -2.09
C ASP A 489 -16.67 -37.35 -1.20
N PRO A 490 -17.43 -38.32 -1.75
CA PRO A 490 -17.95 -39.44 -0.99
C PRO A 490 -16.83 -40.38 -0.47
N ASP A 491 -15.74 -40.54 -1.21
CA ASP A 491 -14.63 -41.42 -0.86
C ASP A 491 -13.88 -40.92 0.38
N MET A 492 -13.90 -39.62 0.61
CA MET A 492 -13.24 -38.98 1.76
C MET A 492 -13.92 -39.34 3.10
N HIS A 493 -15.18 -39.75 3.08
CA HIS A 493 -15.92 -40.07 4.30
C HIS A 493 -15.29 -41.25 5.07
N GLU A 494 -14.91 -42.33 4.39
CA GLU A 494 -14.25 -43.48 5.03
C GLU A 494 -12.86 -43.11 5.58
N THR A 495 -12.09 -42.35 4.82
CA THR A 495 -10.76 -41.88 5.22
C THR A 495 -10.86 -40.99 6.46
N ALA A 496 -11.77 -40.04 6.46
CA ALA A 496 -12.02 -39.14 7.59
C ALA A 496 -12.52 -39.90 8.84
N ALA A 497 -13.42 -40.85 8.65
CA ALA A 497 -13.94 -41.68 9.74
C ALA A 497 -12.85 -42.57 10.35
N ALA A 498 -11.98 -43.19 9.52
CA ALA A 498 -10.84 -43.97 9.97
C ALA A 498 -9.80 -43.13 10.75
N LEU A 499 -9.53 -41.91 10.29
CA LEU A 499 -8.61 -40.98 10.98
C LEU A 499 -9.24 -40.52 12.32
N ALA A 500 -10.49 -40.11 12.30
CA ALA A 500 -11.22 -39.66 13.46
C ALA A 500 -11.30 -40.77 14.53
N GLY A 501 -11.63 -42.00 14.12
CA GLY A 501 -11.70 -43.18 15.03
C GLY A 501 -10.34 -43.45 15.70
N ARG A 502 -9.24 -43.41 14.96
CA ARG A 502 -7.87 -43.58 15.53
C ARG A 502 -7.48 -42.49 16.54
N ARG A 503 -8.07 -41.31 16.44
CA ARG A 503 -7.78 -40.16 17.31
C ARG A 503 -8.85 -39.90 18.36
N GLY A 504 -9.89 -40.74 18.42
CA GLY A 504 -11.03 -40.58 19.36
C GLY A 504 -11.89 -39.35 19.05
N ILE A 505 -11.85 -38.85 17.80
CA ILE A 505 -12.58 -37.66 17.36
C ILE A 505 -14.00 -38.09 16.91
N ARG A 506 -15.04 -37.40 17.38
CA ARG A 506 -16.42 -37.59 16.93
C ARG A 506 -16.74 -36.65 15.77
N LEU A 507 -16.97 -37.21 14.60
CA LEU A 507 -17.49 -36.46 13.45
C LEU A 507 -19.00 -36.20 13.59
N PRO A 508 -19.52 -35.07 13.01
CA PRO A 508 -20.97 -34.83 12.95
C PRO A 508 -21.68 -35.91 12.14
N ASP A 509 -22.89 -36.30 12.57
CA ASP A 509 -23.71 -37.33 11.88
C ASP A 509 -24.06 -36.94 10.43
N ALA A 510 -24.17 -35.64 10.14
CA ALA A 510 -24.46 -35.10 8.82
C ALA A 510 -23.18 -34.66 8.07
N ALA A 511 -22.05 -35.33 8.28
CA ALA A 511 -20.77 -34.98 7.63
C ALA A 511 -20.88 -35.03 6.09
N ARG A 512 -20.48 -33.94 5.44
CA ARG A 512 -20.44 -33.81 3.97
C ARG A 512 -19.10 -33.28 3.53
N PHE A 513 -18.25 -34.19 3.10
CA PHE A 513 -16.92 -33.82 2.60
C PHE A 513 -17.00 -33.32 1.16
N HIS A 514 -16.13 -32.36 0.82
CA HIS A 514 -16.05 -31.78 -0.50
C HIS A 514 -14.57 -31.67 -0.93
N ARG A 515 -14.37 -31.78 -2.24
CA ARG A 515 -13.06 -31.62 -2.89
C ARG A 515 -13.00 -30.33 -3.70
N PRO A 516 -11.80 -29.73 -3.85
CA PRO A 516 -11.60 -28.60 -4.74
C PRO A 516 -11.69 -29.06 -6.20
N VAL A 517 -12.32 -28.26 -7.07
CA VAL A 517 -12.41 -28.53 -8.51
C VAL A 517 -11.60 -27.50 -9.29
N GLY A 518 -11.93 -26.24 -9.16
CA GLY A 518 -11.38 -25.13 -9.92
C GLY A 518 -12.43 -24.47 -10.81
N CYS A 519 -12.42 -23.16 -10.85
CA CYS A 519 -13.23 -22.35 -11.76
C CYS A 519 -12.58 -20.95 -11.90
N GLU A 520 -13.09 -20.17 -12.83
CA GLU A 520 -12.60 -18.82 -13.09
C GLU A 520 -12.63 -17.93 -11.83
N ALA A 521 -13.71 -18.02 -11.02
CA ALA A 521 -13.87 -17.22 -9.81
C ALA A 521 -12.81 -17.48 -8.71
N CYS A 522 -12.17 -18.66 -8.71
CA CYS A 522 -11.09 -19.00 -7.79
C CYS A 522 -9.73 -19.10 -8.50
N GLY A 523 -9.61 -18.63 -9.76
CA GLY A 523 -8.41 -18.75 -10.56
C GLY A 523 -7.94 -20.21 -10.70
N GLN A 524 -8.87 -21.14 -10.97
CA GLN A 524 -8.65 -22.57 -11.18
C GLN A 524 -8.08 -23.34 -9.98
N SER A 525 -8.05 -22.74 -8.78
CA SER A 525 -7.44 -23.37 -7.60
C SER A 525 -8.39 -24.28 -6.81
N GLY A 526 -9.69 -24.11 -6.97
CA GLY A 526 -10.70 -24.76 -6.13
C GLY A 526 -10.85 -24.12 -4.74
N TYR A 527 -10.04 -23.10 -4.40
CA TYR A 527 -10.06 -22.43 -3.09
C TYR A 527 -10.20 -20.91 -3.24
N ARG A 528 -10.86 -20.28 -2.27
CA ARG A 528 -11.00 -18.82 -2.21
C ARG A 528 -11.08 -18.35 -0.75
N GLY A 529 -10.05 -17.62 -0.33
CA GLY A 529 -9.90 -17.14 1.03
C GLY A 529 -9.42 -18.22 2.01
N ARG A 530 -9.27 -17.84 3.26
CA ARG A 530 -8.76 -18.69 4.35
C ARG A 530 -9.73 -18.71 5.51
N ILE A 531 -9.63 -19.74 6.35
CA ILE A 531 -10.37 -19.89 7.60
C ILE A 531 -9.41 -20.41 8.66
N GLY A 532 -9.55 -19.97 9.91
CA GLY A 532 -8.78 -20.49 11.03
C GLY A 532 -9.20 -21.88 11.43
N ILE A 533 -8.25 -22.69 11.90
CA ILE A 533 -8.48 -23.85 12.74
C ILE A 533 -7.82 -23.58 14.09
N PHE A 534 -8.51 -23.93 15.14
CA PHE A 534 -8.18 -23.49 16.49
C PHE A 534 -8.09 -24.65 17.47
N GLU A 535 -7.30 -24.46 18.52
CA GLU A 535 -7.38 -25.17 19.79
C GLU A 535 -7.30 -24.13 20.91
N VAL A 536 -8.31 -24.09 21.76
CA VAL A 536 -8.38 -23.16 22.89
C VAL A 536 -8.17 -23.93 24.17
N LEU A 537 -7.12 -23.57 24.91
CA LEU A 537 -6.69 -24.18 26.16
C LEU A 537 -6.93 -23.18 27.32
N PRO A 538 -8.08 -23.21 27.98
CA PRO A 538 -8.27 -22.48 29.25
C PRO A 538 -7.42 -23.12 30.36
N VAL A 539 -6.76 -22.32 31.16
CA VAL A 539 -5.90 -22.79 32.25
C VAL A 539 -6.66 -22.72 33.58
N ASP A 540 -7.28 -23.82 33.95
CA ASP A 540 -7.96 -24.01 35.24
C ASP A 540 -6.99 -24.46 36.34
N ASP A 541 -7.50 -24.71 37.55
CA ASP A 541 -6.67 -25.06 38.72
C ASP A 541 -5.92 -26.38 38.54
N ALA A 542 -6.49 -27.33 37.79
CA ALA A 542 -5.82 -28.60 37.56
C ALA A 542 -4.68 -28.43 36.55
N LEU A 543 -4.91 -27.74 35.44
CA LEU A 543 -3.84 -27.40 34.50
C LEU A 543 -2.75 -26.52 35.15
N ARG A 544 -3.11 -25.57 36.02
CA ARG A 544 -2.15 -24.83 36.84
C ARG A 544 -1.28 -25.74 37.68
N SER A 545 -1.87 -26.81 38.23
CA SER A 545 -1.12 -27.80 39.06
C SER A 545 -0.19 -28.62 38.18
N VAL A 546 -0.60 -29.01 36.97
CA VAL A 546 0.27 -29.71 36.00
C VAL A 546 1.44 -28.81 35.61
N ILE A 547 1.18 -27.56 35.18
CA ILE A 547 2.20 -26.58 34.76
C ILE A 547 3.25 -26.36 35.85
N ARG A 548 2.82 -26.33 37.12
CA ARG A 548 3.74 -26.13 38.26
C ARG A 548 4.59 -27.37 38.61
N ARG A 549 4.05 -28.57 38.38
CA ARG A 549 4.68 -29.82 38.80
C ARG A 549 5.52 -30.44 37.70
N ASP A 550 4.96 -30.55 36.52
CA ASP A 550 5.55 -31.22 35.36
C ASP A 550 5.03 -30.55 34.04
N PRO A 551 5.74 -29.52 33.56
CA PRO A 551 5.31 -28.75 32.40
C PRO A 551 5.58 -29.45 31.05
N ASP A 552 5.46 -30.78 31.01
CA ASP A 552 5.60 -31.53 29.77
C ASP A 552 4.43 -31.23 28.82
N PRO A 553 4.68 -30.92 27.53
CA PRO A 553 3.65 -30.50 26.58
C PRO A 553 2.63 -31.61 26.29
N ASP A 554 3.04 -32.89 26.30
CA ASP A 554 2.14 -34.01 26.05
C ASP A 554 1.20 -34.24 27.24
N ILE A 555 1.71 -34.13 28.49
CA ILE A 555 0.90 -34.20 29.69
C ILE A 555 -0.12 -33.07 29.76
N ILE A 556 0.32 -31.83 29.43
CA ILE A 556 -0.57 -30.66 29.36
C ILE A 556 -1.67 -30.89 28.32
N ALA A 557 -1.31 -31.39 27.13
CA ALA A 557 -2.26 -31.64 26.04
C ALA A 557 -3.25 -32.77 26.38
N GLU A 558 -2.79 -33.81 27.11
CA GLU A 558 -3.64 -34.91 27.56
C GLU A 558 -4.66 -34.44 28.61
N GLU A 559 -4.22 -33.69 29.60
CA GLU A 559 -5.10 -33.12 30.63
C GLU A 559 -6.11 -32.13 30.01
N ALA A 560 -5.66 -31.29 29.06
CA ALA A 560 -6.53 -30.36 28.37
C ALA A 560 -7.62 -31.07 27.54
N ARG A 561 -7.25 -32.16 26.84
CA ARG A 561 -8.22 -33.00 26.10
C ARG A 561 -9.20 -33.73 27.03
N ALA A 562 -8.74 -34.24 28.15
CA ALA A 562 -9.61 -34.87 29.17
C ALA A 562 -10.68 -33.87 29.69
N ARG A 563 -10.36 -32.57 29.70
CA ARG A 563 -11.25 -31.45 30.04
C ARG A 563 -12.03 -30.93 28.86
N GLY A 564 -11.88 -31.61 27.75
CA GLY A 564 -12.64 -31.40 26.54
C GLY A 564 -12.07 -30.33 25.62
N MET A 565 -10.79 -29.94 25.67
CA MET A 565 -10.16 -29.13 24.62
C MET A 565 -10.29 -29.83 23.27
N THR A 566 -10.72 -29.09 22.26
CA THR A 566 -10.74 -29.56 20.87
C THR A 566 -9.38 -29.31 20.26
N SER A 567 -8.73 -30.31 19.68
CA SER A 567 -7.46 -30.11 18.98
C SER A 567 -7.65 -29.39 17.64
N MET A 568 -6.60 -28.77 17.10
CA MET A 568 -6.67 -28.15 15.77
C MET A 568 -7.06 -29.15 14.66
N LEU A 569 -6.61 -30.41 14.77
CA LEU A 569 -7.01 -31.49 13.86
C LEU A 569 -8.51 -31.76 13.93
N GLU A 570 -9.06 -31.84 15.14
CA GLU A 570 -10.48 -32.08 15.35
C GLU A 570 -11.34 -30.91 14.81
N ASP A 571 -11.00 -29.66 15.13
CA ASP A 571 -11.67 -28.48 14.58
C ASP A 571 -11.57 -28.43 13.05
N GLY A 572 -10.40 -28.80 12.50
CA GLY A 572 -10.20 -28.94 11.05
C GLY A 572 -11.10 -30.00 10.42
N LEU A 573 -11.22 -31.19 11.02
CA LEU A 573 -12.09 -32.27 10.55
C LEU A 573 -13.58 -31.88 10.58
N ILE A 574 -14.02 -31.19 11.61
CA ILE A 574 -15.39 -30.65 11.71
C ILE A 574 -15.66 -29.67 10.58
N LYS A 575 -14.69 -28.80 10.25
CA LYS A 575 -14.78 -27.86 9.12
C LYS A 575 -14.76 -28.55 7.76
N CYS A 576 -14.00 -29.65 7.62
CA CYS A 576 -14.07 -30.50 6.44
C CYS A 576 -15.46 -31.13 6.28
N ALA A 577 -15.98 -31.70 7.37
CA ALA A 577 -17.30 -32.29 7.41
C ALA A 577 -18.44 -31.32 7.10
N SER A 578 -18.20 -30.01 7.31
CA SER A 578 -19.09 -28.90 6.95
C SER A 578 -18.86 -28.36 5.53
N GLY A 579 -17.93 -28.93 4.77
CA GLY A 579 -17.59 -28.49 3.40
C GLY A 579 -16.96 -27.08 3.33
N LEU A 580 -16.32 -26.63 4.40
CA LEU A 580 -15.64 -25.33 4.46
C LEU A 580 -14.20 -25.41 3.93
N THR A 581 -13.52 -26.54 4.16
CA THR A 581 -12.16 -26.79 3.70
C THR A 581 -12.01 -28.25 3.25
N SER A 582 -10.87 -28.64 2.69
CA SER A 582 -10.59 -30.02 2.32
C SER A 582 -9.70 -30.73 3.36
N MET A 583 -9.73 -32.06 3.34
CA MET A 583 -8.89 -32.90 4.19
C MET A 583 -7.40 -32.59 3.99
N ASP A 584 -6.95 -32.45 2.73
CA ASP A 584 -5.55 -32.15 2.41
C ASP A 584 -5.05 -30.89 3.06
N GLU A 585 -5.89 -29.84 3.11
CA GLU A 585 -5.55 -28.59 3.77
C GLU A 585 -5.39 -28.74 5.28
N VAL A 586 -6.27 -29.49 5.91
CA VAL A 586 -6.19 -29.76 7.36
C VAL A 586 -4.96 -30.58 7.68
N LEU A 587 -4.72 -31.68 6.95
CA LEU A 587 -3.53 -32.52 7.17
C LEU A 587 -2.24 -31.76 6.93
N ARG A 588 -2.16 -30.95 5.87
CA ARG A 588 -1.02 -30.05 5.61
C ARG A 588 -0.79 -29.06 6.75
N ALA A 589 -1.84 -28.59 7.37
CA ALA A 589 -1.74 -27.60 8.43
C ALA A 589 -1.43 -28.21 9.80
N THR A 590 -1.84 -29.47 10.08
CA THR A 590 -1.73 -30.13 11.40
C THR A 590 -0.69 -31.23 11.46
N GLY A 591 -0.11 -31.62 10.30
CA GLY A 591 0.90 -32.68 10.15
C GLY A 591 2.34 -32.26 10.31
#